data_2ff11295b37f7936b896b403aca9b942
#
_entry.id   2ff11295b37f7936b896b403aca9b942
#
_cell.length_a   1.000
_cell.length_b   1.000
_cell.length_c   1.000
_cell.angle_alpha   90.00
_cell.angle_beta   90.00
_cell.angle_gamma   90.00
#
_symmetry.space_group_name_H-M   'P 1'
#
loop_
_entity.id
_entity.type
_entity.pdbx_description
1 polymer ?
#
loop_
_entity_poly.entity_id
_entity_poly.type
_entity_poly.pdbx_seq_one_letter_code
_entity_poly.pdbx_strand_id
1 'polypeptide(L)'
;TRRSSDLTGMGACILMVLGCGLKYYAISTTFPEGALIMGFKTQVFLAALGYAIFGVGVEIAGITVSKIIVKWFKGKEMALAMGLEMATARIGTTLAMVLTVPIADYFGYTDESGSFHTNIPMPILLCLIMLCIGTIAFFIYTFYDKKLDASLDAQGEEPEEPFRMKDVMLIVTNKGFWLIALLCVLFYSAVFPFIKYATDLMVQKYNVDPKLAGNIPGLLPIGTIFLTPLFGTLYDRIGKGATLMIIGAVMLIGVHTLFALPILNVWWFATVIMIVLGIAFSLVPSAMWPSVPKIIPEKQLGTAYALIFWVQNWGLMGVPLLIGWVLNTYCKGPVVDGAQTYDYTLPMAIFACFGVLALIVALMLKAEDKKKGYGLQEANIKK
;
A
#
# COMPACT_ATOMS: atom_id res chain seq x y z
N THR A 1 -5.58 14.04 23.79
CA THR A 1 -4.86 15.29 24.15
C THR A 1 -3.90 15.64 23.01
N ARG A 2 -3.76 16.94 22.64
CA ARG A 2 -2.85 17.44 21.59
C ARG A 2 -1.42 16.89 21.77
N ARG A 3 -0.96 16.79 23.00
CA ARG A 3 0.35 16.25 23.41
C ARG A 3 0.53 14.74 23.10
N SER A 4 -0.55 14.01 22.80
CA SER A 4 -0.48 12.57 22.51
C SER A 4 0.00 12.26 21.08
N SER A 5 -0.16 13.19 20.11
CA SER A 5 0.25 12.98 18.72
C SER A 5 1.78 12.93 18.58
N ASP A 6 2.52 13.80 19.28
CA ASP A 6 3.99 13.82 19.25
C ASP A 6 4.58 12.54 19.84
N LEU A 7 4.06 12.10 21.00
CA LEU A 7 4.51 10.87 21.65
C LEU A 7 4.19 9.65 20.79
N THR A 8 3.00 9.63 20.19
CA THR A 8 2.56 8.53 19.29
C THR A 8 3.42 8.49 18.03
N GLY A 9 3.70 9.64 17.41
CA GLY A 9 4.55 9.74 16.23
C GLY A 9 6.00 9.34 16.52
N MET A 10 6.56 9.76 17.67
CA MET A 10 7.90 9.33 18.08
C MET A 10 7.95 7.83 18.34
N GLY A 11 6.93 7.27 19.00
CA GLY A 11 6.80 5.83 19.20
C GLY A 11 6.75 5.06 17.87
N ALA A 12 6.00 5.59 16.89
CA ALA A 12 5.95 5.02 15.56
C ALA A 12 7.31 5.02 14.85
N CYS A 13 8.05 6.14 14.91
CA CYS A 13 9.40 6.22 14.35
C CYS A 13 10.34 5.21 14.99
N ILE A 14 10.33 5.06 16.31
CA ILE A 14 11.15 4.08 17.04
C ILE A 14 10.78 2.65 16.61
N LEU A 15 9.48 2.32 16.52
CA LEU A 15 9.05 1.00 16.04
C LEU A 15 9.53 0.71 14.62
N MET A 16 9.46 1.69 13.72
CA MET A 16 9.96 1.52 12.34
C MET A 16 11.48 1.26 12.32
N VAL A 17 12.25 2.02 13.09
CA VAL A 17 13.71 1.83 13.17
C VAL A 17 14.05 0.47 13.76
N LEU A 18 13.42 0.07 14.87
CA LEU A 18 13.65 -1.22 15.52
C LEU A 18 13.26 -2.39 14.60
N GLY A 19 12.09 -2.30 13.95
CA GLY A 19 11.61 -3.33 13.03
C GLY A 19 12.52 -3.48 11.80
N CYS A 20 12.95 -2.38 11.20
CA CYS A 20 13.87 -2.39 10.07
C CYS A 20 15.27 -2.89 10.49
N GLY A 21 15.76 -2.47 11.67
CA GLY A 21 17.03 -2.93 12.23
C GLY A 21 17.03 -4.43 12.52
N LEU A 22 15.94 -4.98 13.09
CA LEU A 22 15.80 -6.42 13.31
C LEU A 22 15.77 -7.20 11.99
N LYS A 23 15.09 -6.66 10.97
CA LYS A 23 15.07 -7.26 9.63
C LYS A 23 16.46 -7.25 8.99
N TYR A 24 17.21 -6.14 9.10
CA TYR A 24 18.57 -6.03 8.63
C TYR A 24 19.46 -7.05 9.34
N TYR A 25 19.42 -7.12 10.68
CA TYR A 25 20.16 -8.09 11.48
C TYR A 25 19.86 -9.53 11.04
N ALA A 26 18.60 -9.88 10.87
CA ALA A 26 18.17 -11.21 10.46
C ALA A 26 18.74 -11.63 9.09
N ILE A 27 18.86 -10.69 8.14
CA ILE A 27 19.32 -10.99 6.77
C ILE A 27 20.84 -10.92 6.64
N SER A 28 21.51 -10.07 7.45
CA SER A 28 22.97 -9.91 7.42
C SER A 28 23.72 -10.93 8.26
N THR A 29 23.03 -11.65 9.15
CA THR A 29 23.66 -12.60 10.08
C THR A 29 23.44 -14.04 9.61
N THR A 30 24.51 -14.83 9.62
CA THR A 30 24.45 -16.29 9.43
C THR A 30 24.06 -16.96 10.73
N PHE A 31 22.98 -17.73 10.69
CA PHE A 31 22.52 -18.54 11.82
C PHE A 31 22.97 -20.00 11.65
N PRO A 32 23.17 -20.75 12.74
CA PRO A 32 23.53 -22.17 12.68
C PRO A 32 22.52 -22.98 11.85
N GLU A 33 23.01 -23.96 11.09
CA GLU A 33 22.16 -24.86 10.34
C GLU A 33 21.21 -25.61 11.30
N GLY A 34 19.91 -25.58 11.00
CA GLY A 34 18.90 -26.21 11.83
C GLY A 34 18.36 -25.35 12.98
N ALA A 35 18.85 -24.12 13.18
CA ALA A 35 18.28 -23.21 14.19
C ALA A 35 16.82 -22.84 13.83
N LEU A 36 15.88 -23.26 14.67
CA LEU A 36 14.44 -23.04 14.50
C LEU A 36 13.87 -22.25 15.68
N ILE A 37 12.98 -21.30 15.39
CA ILE A 37 12.13 -20.63 16.37
C ILE A 37 10.67 -20.88 15.94
N MET A 38 9.87 -21.47 16.83
CA MET A 38 8.48 -21.84 16.58
C MET A 38 8.28 -22.67 15.28
N GLY A 39 9.26 -23.52 14.93
CA GLY A 39 9.22 -24.37 13.72
C GLY A 39 9.66 -23.68 12.41
N PHE A 40 10.03 -22.41 12.47
CA PHE A 40 10.55 -21.66 11.32
C PHE A 40 12.06 -21.46 11.44
N LYS A 41 12.78 -21.38 10.31
CA LYS A 41 14.20 -20.98 10.32
C LYS A 41 14.35 -19.65 11.08
N THR A 42 15.30 -19.57 12.01
CA THR A 42 15.52 -18.39 12.86
C THR A 42 15.61 -17.10 12.05
N GLN A 43 16.35 -17.13 10.94
CA GLN A 43 16.44 -15.99 10.02
C GLN A 43 15.08 -15.50 9.51
N VAL A 44 14.23 -16.44 9.08
CA VAL A 44 12.89 -16.13 8.52
C VAL A 44 11.99 -15.58 9.63
N PHE A 45 12.01 -16.19 10.82
CA PHE A 45 11.22 -15.73 11.95
C PHE A 45 11.58 -14.30 12.38
N LEU A 46 12.88 -14.03 12.53
CA LEU A 46 13.36 -12.69 12.93
C LEU A 46 13.07 -11.64 11.86
N ALA A 47 13.24 -11.97 10.56
CA ALA A 47 12.90 -11.07 9.47
C ALA A 47 11.40 -10.76 9.43
N ALA A 48 10.54 -11.77 9.64
CA ALA A 48 9.09 -11.60 9.70
C ALA A 48 8.66 -10.77 10.92
N LEU A 49 9.25 -11.03 12.09
CA LEU A 49 9.00 -10.25 13.30
C LEU A 49 9.42 -8.79 13.12
N GLY A 50 10.61 -8.56 12.55
CA GLY A 50 11.08 -7.20 12.24
C GLY A 50 10.12 -6.48 11.28
N TYR A 51 9.62 -7.18 10.26
CA TYR A 51 8.65 -6.63 9.34
C TYR A 51 7.30 -6.32 10.01
N ALA A 52 6.84 -7.17 10.92
CA ALA A 52 5.60 -6.93 11.69
C ALA A 52 5.72 -5.69 12.59
N ILE A 53 6.83 -5.55 13.32
CA ILE A 53 7.09 -4.37 14.17
C ILE A 53 7.15 -3.10 13.31
N PHE A 54 7.85 -3.16 12.17
CA PHE A 54 7.92 -2.06 11.20
C PHE A 54 6.54 -1.68 10.70
N GLY A 55 5.70 -2.65 10.33
CA GLY A 55 4.34 -2.44 9.83
C GLY A 55 3.45 -1.71 10.84
N VAL A 56 3.49 -2.09 12.12
CA VAL A 56 2.78 -1.37 13.19
C VAL A 56 3.22 0.10 13.25
N GLY A 57 4.53 0.36 13.17
CA GLY A 57 5.07 1.71 13.13
C GLY A 57 4.57 2.52 11.93
N VAL A 58 4.55 1.92 10.74
CA VAL A 58 4.09 2.58 9.49
C VAL A 58 2.63 3.00 9.58
N GLU A 59 1.74 2.12 10.04
CA GLU A 59 0.31 2.45 10.17
C GLU A 59 0.07 3.59 11.17
N ILE A 60 0.74 3.56 12.31
CA ILE A 60 0.66 4.63 13.31
C ILE A 60 1.22 5.95 12.74
N ALA A 61 2.35 5.88 12.04
CA ALA A 61 2.97 7.05 11.42
C ALA A 61 2.06 7.71 10.38
N GLY A 62 1.43 6.92 9.49
CA GLY A 62 0.52 7.43 8.46
C GLY A 62 -0.66 8.22 9.05
N ILE A 63 -1.31 7.65 10.08
CA ILE A 63 -2.41 8.33 10.77
C ILE A 63 -1.91 9.61 11.47
N THR A 64 -0.72 9.54 12.09
CA THR A 64 -0.15 10.67 12.82
C THR A 64 0.23 11.81 11.88
N VAL A 65 0.86 11.52 10.76
CA VAL A 65 1.26 12.53 9.76
C VAL A 65 0.03 13.25 9.19
N SER A 66 -1.02 12.50 8.84
CA SER A 66 -2.27 13.09 8.36
C SER A 66 -2.89 14.04 9.39
N LYS A 67 -2.89 13.67 10.68
CA LYS A 67 -3.35 14.55 11.78
C LYS A 67 -2.49 15.80 11.92
N ILE A 68 -1.18 15.65 11.82
CA ILE A 68 -0.23 16.75 11.86
C ILE A 68 -0.51 17.75 10.74
N ILE A 69 -0.71 17.26 9.51
CA ILE A 69 -1.03 18.12 8.35
C ILE A 69 -2.32 18.90 8.60
N VAL A 70 -3.37 18.23 9.06
CA VAL A 70 -4.64 18.92 9.39
C VAL A 70 -4.41 20.00 10.43
N LYS A 71 -3.66 19.71 11.50
CA LYS A 71 -3.37 20.66 12.59
C LYS A 71 -2.61 21.92 12.10
N TRP A 72 -1.58 21.73 11.29
CA TRP A 72 -0.70 22.81 10.85
C TRP A 72 -1.28 23.64 9.69
N PHE A 73 -2.10 23.04 8.85
CA PHE A 73 -2.64 23.65 7.62
C PHE A 73 -4.14 23.93 7.69
N LYS A 74 -4.77 23.86 8.87
CA LYS A 74 -6.18 24.22 9.07
C LYS A 74 -6.42 25.67 8.62
N GLY A 75 -7.32 25.84 7.63
CA GLY A 75 -7.61 27.15 7.04
C GLY A 75 -6.55 27.70 6.08
N LYS A 76 -5.57 26.89 5.68
CA LYS A 76 -4.52 27.19 4.69
C LYS A 76 -4.52 26.15 3.59
N GLU A 77 -3.38 25.92 2.90
CA GLU A 77 -3.22 24.98 1.78
C GLU A 77 -3.17 23.50 2.22
N MET A 78 -4.15 23.06 3.01
CA MET A 78 -4.21 21.69 3.54
C MET A 78 -4.23 20.62 2.45
N ALA A 79 -4.99 20.83 1.37
CA ALA A 79 -5.06 19.89 0.25
C ALA A 79 -3.71 19.75 -0.48
N LEU A 80 -2.96 20.85 -0.62
CA LEU A 80 -1.61 20.81 -1.18
C LEU A 80 -0.65 20.02 -0.28
N ALA A 81 -0.70 20.24 1.02
CA ALA A 81 0.17 19.53 1.97
C ALA A 81 -0.11 18.02 1.98
N MET A 82 -1.38 17.60 1.99
CA MET A 82 -1.76 16.20 1.86
C MET A 82 -1.36 15.61 0.49
N GLY A 83 -1.50 16.38 -0.58
CA GLY A 83 -1.06 15.97 -1.91
C GLY A 83 0.45 15.74 -1.99
N LEU A 84 1.25 16.61 -1.35
CA LEU A 84 2.71 16.45 -1.27
C LEU A 84 3.12 15.25 -0.41
N GLU A 85 2.43 14.97 0.69
CA GLU A 85 2.62 13.75 1.49
C GLU A 85 2.43 12.50 0.62
N MET A 86 1.29 12.41 -0.07
CA MET A 86 0.99 11.27 -0.93
C MET A 86 2.00 11.14 -2.09
N ALA A 87 2.38 12.24 -2.72
CA ALA A 87 3.37 12.24 -3.79
C ALA A 87 4.73 11.74 -3.29
N THR A 88 5.18 12.18 -2.12
CA THR A 88 6.43 11.74 -1.48
C THR A 88 6.40 10.23 -1.20
N ALA A 89 5.28 9.71 -0.67
CA ALA A 89 5.10 8.29 -0.45
C ALA A 89 5.18 7.47 -1.76
N ARG A 90 4.61 7.97 -2.85
CA ARG A 90 4.67 7.33 -4.18
C ARG A 90 6.08 7.36 -4.77
N ILE A 91 6.80 8.46 -4.61
CA ILE A 91 8.22 8.57 -5.00
C ILE A 91 9.04 7.52 -4.23
N GLY A 92 8.87 7.41 -2.92
CA GLY A 92 9.52 6.39 -2.10
C GLY A 92 9.26 4.95 -2.58
N THR A 93 8.00 4.63 -2.90
CA THR A 93 7.62 3.32 -3.44
C THR A 93 8.31 3.04 -4.79
N THR A 94 8.33 4.02 -5.69
CA THR A 94 9.02 3.91 -6.98
C THR A 94 10.52 3.66 -6.80
N LEU A 95 11.18 4.46 -5.96
CA LEU A 95 12.61 4.32 -5.70
C LEU A 95 12.93 2.94 -5.11
N ALA A 96 12.09 2.43 -4.21
CA ALA A 96 12.26 1.08 -3.67
C ALA A 96 12.17 -0.01 -4.75
N MET A 97 11.28 0.14 -5.73
CA MET A 97 11.16 -0.81 -6.84
C MET A 97 12.33 -0.75 -7.81
N VAL A 98 12.75 0.46 -8.17
CA VAL A 98 13.77 0.70 -9.20
C VAL A 98 15.17 0.44 -8.67
N LEU A 99 15.48 0.85 -7.43
CA LEU A 99 16.84 0.90 -6.91
C LEU A 99 17.25 -0.33 -6.07
N THR A 100 16.32 -1.17 -5.63
CA THR A 100 16.67 -2.28 -4.71
C THR A 100 17.68 -3.23 -5.33
N VAL A 101 17.46 -3.70 -6.55
CA VAL A 101 18.39 -4.62 -7.24
C VAL A 101 19.69 -3.93 -7.61
N PRO A 102 19.70 -2.76 -8.27
CA PRO A 102 20.94 -2.04 -8.56
C PRO A 102 21.80 -1.75 -7.33
N ILE A 103 21.20 -1.39 -6.20
CA ILE A 103 21.96 -1.17 -4.94
C ILE A 103 22.55 -2.48 -4.43
N ALA A 104 21.77 -3.56 -4.42
CA ALA A 104 22.27 -4.87 -3.97
C ALA A 104 23.45 -5.36 -4.83
N ASP A 105 23.41 -5.13 -6.12
CA ASP A 105 24.47 -5.49 -7.07
C ASP A 105 25.69 -4.58 -6.93
N TYR A 106 25.49 -3.26 -6.75
CA TYR A 106 26.61 -2.32 -6.59
C TYR A 106 27.49 -2.66 -5.38
N PHE A 107 26.87 -3.15 -4.31
CA PHE A 107 27.57 -3.61 -3.10
C PHE A 107 27.83 -5.12 -3.11
N GLY A 108 27.60 -5.80 -4.23
CA GLY A 108 27.90 -7.21 -4.42
C GLY A 108 29.39 -7.50 -4.36
N TYR A 109 29.74 -8.76 -4.21
CA TYR A 109 31.14 -9.21 -4.19
C TYR A 109 31.29 -10.48 -5.02
N THR A 110 32.52 -10.68 -5.53
CA THR A 110 32.86 -11.92 -6.24
C THR A 110 33.64 -12.81 -5.26
N ASP A 111 33.22 -14.05 -5.11
CA ASP A 111 33.89 -15.03 -4.25
C ASP A 111 35.18 -15.59 -4.90
N GLU A 112 35.89 -16.43 -4.16
CA GLU A 112 37.16 -17.06 -4.63
C GLU A 112 36.90 -18.02 -5.85
N SER A 113 35.66 -18.47 -6.05
CA SER A 113 35.30 -19.30 -7.21
C SER A 113 35.00 -18.49 -8.48
N GLY A 114 35.00 -17.15 -8.40
CA GLY A 114 34.66 -16.25 -9.48
C GLY A 114 33.15 -16.00 -9.62
N SER A 115 32.32 -16.50 -8.67
CA SER A 115 30.88 -16.30 -8.68
C SER A 115 30.49 -14.96 -8.05
N PHE A 116 29.65 -14.17 -8.74
CA PHE A 116 29.16 -12.90 -8.23
C PHE A 116 27.98 -13.10 -7.28
N HIS A 117 28.05 -12.49 -6.10
CA HIS A 117 27.01 -12.51 -5.09
C HIS A 117 26.46 -11.11 -4.84
N THR A 118 25.14 -10.93 -4.98
CA THR A 118 24.44 -9.68 -4.65
C THR A 118 24.37 -9.48 -3.14
N ASN A 119 24.57 -8.25 -2.67
CA ASN A 119 24.49 -7.93 -1.24
C ASN A 119 23.05 -7.51 -0.86
N ILE A 120 22.17 -8.47 -0.65
CA ILE A 120 20.75 -8.26 -0.29
C ILE A 120 20.55 -7.41 0.98
N PRO A 121 21.37 -7.50 2.04
CA PRO A 121 21.26 -6.62 3.22
C PRO A 121 21.40 -5.12 2.93
N MET A 122 22.16 -4.70 1.91
CA MET A 122 22.51 -3.28 1.70
C MET A 122 21.33 -2.37 1.38
N PRO A 123 20.36 -2.72 0.53
CA PRO A 123 19.16 -1.91 0.36
C PRO A 123 18.38 -1.69 1.66
N ILE A 124 18.35 -2.70 2.54
CA ILE A 124 17.67 -2.62 3.84
C ILE A 124 18.42 -1.70 4.80
N LEU A 125 19.75 -1.78 4.78
CA LEU A 125 20.61 -0.86 5.56
C LEU A 125 20.40 0.59 5.14
N LEU A 126 20.33 0.86 3.84
CA LEU A 126 20.04 2.19 3.33
C LEU A 126 18.68 2.70 3.83
N CYS A 127 17.62 1.87 3.77
CA CYS A 127 16.32 2.21 4.33
C CYS A 127 16.40 2.49 5.84
N LEU A 128 17.19 1.70 6.59
CA LEU A 128 17.38 1.91 8.03
C LEU A 128 18.05 3.27 8.31
N ILE A 129 19.06 3.64 7.53
CA ILE A 129 19.73 4.94 7.67
C ILE A 129 18.74 6.07 7.39
N MET A 130 17.93 5.97 6.32
CA MET A 130 16.89 6.95 5.99
C MET A 130 15.84 7.07 7.10
N LEU A 131 15.44 5.96 7.73
CA LEU A 131 14.52 5.96 8.86
C LEU A 131 15.15 6.64 10.11
N CYS A 132 16.42 6.42 10.37
CA CYS A 132 17.12 7.12 11.46
C CYS A 132 17.16 8.63 11.22
N ILE A 133 17.47 9.06 9.99
CA ILE A 133 17.44 10.49 9.60
C ILE A 133 16.03 11.05 9.77
N GLY A 134 14.99 10.31 9.30
CA GLY A 134 13.59 10.70 9.47
C GLY A 134 13.17 10.80 10.93
N THR A 135 13.64 9.90 11.79
CA THR A 135 13.39 9.95 13.23
C THR A 135 14.01 11.18 13.89
N ILE A 136 15.23 11.56 13.51
CA ILE A 136 15.88 12.78 13.98
C ILE A 136 15.09 14.01 13.50
N ALA A 137 14.66 14.04 12.24
CA ALA A 137 13.85 15.13 11.70
C ALA A 137 12.52 15.24 12.43
N PHE A 138 11.86 14.12 12.72
CA PHE A 138 10.61 14.11 13.50
C PHE A 138 10.84 14.58 14.95
N PHE A 139 11.96 14.20 15.57
CA PHE A 139 12.32 14.71 16.90
C PHE A 139 12.48 16.23 16.91
N ILE A 140 13.17 16.79 15.89
CA ILE A 140 13.28 18.25 15.74
C ILE A 140 11.89 18.88 15.55
N TYR A 141 11.03 18.26 14.72
CA TYR A 141 9.65 18.70 14.52
C TYR A 141 8.86 18.83 15.84
N THR A 142 9.02 17.91 16.79
CA THR A 142 8.28 17.95 18.07
C THR A 142 8.52 19.23 18.88
N PHE A 143 9.68 19.89 18.71
CA PHE A 143 9.93 21.19 19.36
C PHE A 143 9.09 22.33 18.74
N TYR A 144 8.90 22.29 17.41
CA TYR A 144 8.04 23.26 16.72
C TYR A 144 6.57 23.01 17.02
N ASP A 145 6.16 21.75 17.10
CA ASP A 145 4.77 21.37 17.37
C ASP A 145 4.33 21.80 18.77
N LYS A 146 5.19 21.68 19.78
CA LYS A 146 4.94 22.20 21.14
C LYS A 146 4.70 23.70 21.17
N LYS A 147 5.39 24.49 20.33
CA LYS A 147 5.16 25.93 20.20
C LYS A 147 3.81 26.23 19.60
N LEU A 148 3.40 25.46 18.58
CA LEU A 148 2.08 25.58 17.99
C LEU A 148 0.99 25.22 18.99
N ASP A 149 1.14 24.13 19.74
CA ASP A 149 0.18 23.74 20.79
C ASP A 149 -0.05 24.82 21.80
N ALA A 150 1.03 25.44 22.28
CA ALA A 150 0.92 26.56 23.24
C ALA A 150 0.14 27.75 22.66
N SER A 151 0.29 28.03 21.36
CA SER A 151 -0.44 29.11 20.69
C SER A 151 -1.93 28.79 20.49
N LEU A 152 -2.27 27.52 20.16
CA LEU A 152 -3.66 27.07 19.98
C LEU A 152 -4.41 26.99 21.31
N ASP A 153 -3.75 26.54 22.38
CA ASP A 153 -4.33 26.53 23.72
C ASP A 153 -4.65 27.96 24.22
N ALA A 154 -3.81 28.95 23.87
CA ALA A 154 -4.06 30.34 24.15
C ALA A 154 -5.26 30.92 23.36
N GLN A 155 -5.62 30.32 22.21
CA GLN A 155 -6.78 30.72 21.38
C GLN A 155 -8.08 30.04 21.79
N GLY A 156 -8.07 29.13 22.77
CA GLY A 156 -9.27 28.49 23.32
C GLY A 156 -9.95 27.48 22.36
N GLU A 157 -9.21 26.87 21.42
CA GLU A 157 -9.77 25.83 20.57
C GLU A 157 -10.15 24.56 21.36
N GLU A 158 -11.38 24.07 21.17
CA GLU A 158 -11.87 22.87 21.83
C GLU A 158 -11.11 21.60 21.36
N PRO A 159 -10.87 20.63 22.29
CA PRO A 159 -10.27 19.35 21.94
C PRO A 159 -11.23 18.51 21.09
N GLU A 160 -10.66 17.63 20.21
CA GLU A 160 -11.43 16.67 19.40
C GLU A 160 -12.36 15.80 20.28
N GLU A 161 -13.56 15.51 19.79
CA GLU A 161 -14.50 14.61 20.47
C GLU A 161 -13.87 13.22 20.69
N PRO A 162 -14.04 12.62 21.89
CA PRO A 162 -13.49 11.29 22.17
C PRO A 162 -14.21 10.20 21.37
N PHE A 163 -13.47 9.16 21.00
CA PHE A 163 -14.00 7.96 20.38
C PHE A 163 -15.12 7.32 21.23
N ARG A 164 -16.24 6.96 20.59
CA ARG A 164 -17.38 6.30 21.24
C ARG A 164 -17.65 4.94 20.62
N MET A 165 -17.72 3.87 21.42
CA MET A 165 -18.05 2.51 20.94
C MET A 165 -19.42 2.42 20.24
N LYS A 166 -20.35 3.32 20.54
CA LYS A 166 -21.65 3.43 19.85
C LYS A 166 -21.48 3.73 18.36
N ASP A 167 -20.46 4.50 17.97
CA ASP A 167 -20.21 4.87 16.57
C ASP A 167 -19.79 3.64 15.76
N VAL A 168 -19.00 2.74 16.36
CA VAL A 168 -18.64 1.46 15.72
C VAL A 168 -19.88 0.66 15.37
N MET A 169 -20.83 0.51 16.32
CA MET A 169 -22.04 -0.28 16.10
C MET A 169 -22.92 0.30 14.99
N LEU A 170 -23.05 1.63 14.92
CA LEU A 170 -23.79 2.30 13.84
C LEU A 170 -23.15 2.06 12.46
N ILE A 171 -21.82 2.07 12.39
CA ILE A 171 -21.06 1.85 11.16
C ILE A 171 -21.21 0.38 10.70
N VAL A 172 -20.95 -0.58 11.60
CA VAL A 172 -20.96 -2.01 11.25
C VAL A 172 -22.36 -2.56 10.92
N THR A 173 -23.41 -1.87 11.31
CA THR A 173 -24.79 -2.22 10.92
C THR A 173 -25.16 -1.66 9.54
N ASN A 174 -24.35 -0.76 8.97
CA ASN A 174 -24.63 -0.15 7.67
C ASN A 174 -24.14 -1.04 6.53
N LYS A 175 -25.07 -1.51 5.68
CA LYS A 175 -24.74 -2.36 4.53
C LYS A 175 -23.85 -1.66 3.50
N GLY A 176 -24.08 -0.37 3.25
CA GLY A 176 -23.24 0.43 2.34
C GLY A 176 -21.79 0.51 2.79
N PHE A 177 -21.56 0.61 4.11
CA PHE A 177 -20.21 0.55 4.70
C PHE A 177 -19.50 -0.77 4.36
N TRP A 178 -20.16 -1.92 4.57
CA TRP A 178 -19.54 -3.21 4.26
C TRP A 178 -19.27 -3.40 2.77
N LEU A 179 -20.13 -2.88 1.90
CA LEU A 179 -19.91 -2.95 0.45
C LEU A 179 -18.67 -2.13 0.04
N ILE A 180 -18.46 -0.95 0.62
CA ILE A 180 -17.25 -0.17 0.38
C ILE A 180 -16.02 -0.84 1.01
N ALA A 181 -16.10 -1.33 2.24
CA ALA A 181 -14.98 -2.00 2.90
C ALA A 181 -14.56 -3.28 2.16
N LEU A 182 -15.53 -4.09 1.68
CA LEU A 182 -15.27 -5.28 0.87
C LEU A 182 -14.69 -4.92 -0.49
N LEU A 183 -15.20 -3.88 -1.15
CA LEU A 183 -14.61 -3.40 -2.41
C LEU A 183 -13.17 -2.96 -2.20
N CYS A 184 -12.90 -2.23 -1.11
CA CYS A 184 -11.57 -1.78 -0.74
C CYS A 184 -10.63 -2.98 -0.58
N VAL A 185 -10.94 -3.94 0.28
CA VAL A 185 -10.05 -5.09 0.53
C VAL A 185 -9.83 -5.92 -0.73
N LEU A 186 -10.87 -6.18 -1.53
CA LEU A 186 -10.74 -7.00 -2.73
C LEU A 186 -9.89 -6.31 -3.81
N PHE A 187 -10.14 -5.02 -4.05
CA PHE A 187 -9.41 -4.25 -5.04
C PHE A 187 -7.94 -4.06 -4.64
N TYR A 188 -7.69 -3.63 -3.41
CA TYR A 188 -6.32 -3.42 -2.91
C TYR A 188 -5.54 -4.72 -2.77
N SER A 189 -6.20 -5.84 -2.46
CA SER A 189 -5.58 -7.18 -2.41
C SER A 189 -5.14 -7.69 -3.78
N ALA A 190 -5.75 -7.20 -4.88
CA ALA A 190 -5.30 -7.54 -6.22
C ALA A 190 -4.17 -6.64 -6.73
N VAL A 191 -3.91 -5.48 -6.09
CA VAL A 191 -2.89 -4.53 -6.54
C VAL A 191 -1.64 -4.58 -5.66
N PHE A 192 -1.74 -4.33 -4.36
CA PHE A 192 -0.56 -4.24 -3.49
C PHE A 192 0.21 -5.57 -3.32
N PRO A 193 -0.45 -6.72 -3.09
CA PRO A 193 0.24 -8.00 -3.13
C PRO A 193 0.86 -8.31 -4.49
N PHE A 194 0.17 -8.01 -5.59
CA PHE A 194 0.71 -8.18 -6.93
C PHE A 194 2.03 -7.41 -7.12
N ILE A 195 2.10 -6.15 -6.70
CA ILE A 195 3.31 -5.34 -6.80
C ILE A 195 4.52 -6.01 -6.13
N LYS A 196 4.33 -6.75 -5.03
CA LYS A 196 5.41 -7.47 -4.35
C LYS A 196 6.06 -8.57 -5.20
N TYR A 197 5.29 -9.14 -6.14
CA TYR A 197 5.73 -10.20 -7.04
C TYR A 197 6.00 -9.69 -8.47
N ALA A 198 5.62 -8.45 -8.77
CA ALA A 198 5.65 -7.92 -10.13
C ALA A 198 7.05 -7.88 -10.73
N THR A 199 8.08 -7.53 -9.94
CA THR A 199 9.47 -7.52 -10.43
C THR A 199 9.93 -8.92 -10.84
N ASP A 200 9.66 -9.94 -10.03
CA ASP A 200 9.99 -11.32 -10.36
C ASP A 200 9.18 -11.83 -11.56
N LEU A 201 7.90 -11.48 -11.65
CA LEU A 201 7.07 -11.74 -12.84
C LEU A 201 7.70 -11.19 -14.13
N MET A 202 8.27 -9.96 -14.08
CA MET A 202 8.95 -9.37 -15.25
C MET A 202 10.17 -10.17 -15.66
N VAL A 203 10.95 -10.68 -14.72
CA VAL A 203 12.10 -11.53 -14.99
C VAL A 203 11.65 -12.89 -15.53
N GLN A 204 10.78 -13.58 -14.82
CA GLN A 204 10.41 -14.98 -15.07
C GLN A 204 9.59 -15.16 -16.35
N LYS A 205 8.65 -14.26 -16.62
CA LYS A 205 7.71 -14.39 -17.74
C LYS A 205 8.11 -13.57 -18.97
N TYR A 206 8.62 -12.36 -18.75
CA TYR A 206 8.89 -11.41 -19.83
C TYR A 206 10.37 -11.28 -20.18
N ASN A 207 11.24 -12.07 -19.52
CA ASN A 207 12.69 -12.10 -19.72
C ASN A 207 13.34 -10.71 -19.63
N VAL A 208 12.84 -9.87 -18.72
CA VAL A 208 13.44 -8.55 -18.45
C VAL A 208 14.69 -8.74 -17.60
N ASP A 209 15.75 -8.02 -17.93
CA ASP A 209 16.97 -8.00 -17.11
C ASP A 209 16.62 -7.69 -15.64
N PRO A 210 17.08 -8.50 -14.67
CA PRO A 210 16.79 -8.29 -13.26
C PRO A 210 17.06 -6.88 -12.76
N LYS A 211 18.10 -6.21 -13.30
CA LYS A 211 18.45 -4.82 -12.96
C LYS A 211 17.41 -3.79 -13.42
N LEU A 212 16.68 -4.10 -14.48
CA LEU A 212 15.69 -3.21 -15.09
C LEU A 212 14.25 -3.65 -14.78
N ALA A 213 14.06 -4.86 -14.24
CA ALA A 213 12.74 -5.45 -14.03
C ALA A 213 11.83 -4.63 -13.10
N GLY A 214 12.42 -3.92 -12.13
CA GLY A 214 11.67 -3.03 -11.23
C GLY A 214 11.14 -1.75 -11.89
N ASN A 215 11.67 -1.34 -13.04
CA ASN A 215 11.26 -0.13 -13.74
C ASN A 215 9.81 -0.21 -14.22
N ILE A 216 9.37 -1.39 -14.69
CA ILE A 216 8.01 -1.60 -15.20
C ILE A 216 6.97 -1.49 -14.09
N PRO A 217 7.05 -2.24 -12.96
CA PRO A 217 6.14 -2.04 -11.83
C PRO A 217 6.25 -0.65 -11.21
N GLY A 218 7.42 -0.01 -11.24
CA GLY A 218 7.66 1.35 -10.77
C GLY A 218 6.83 2.43 -11.50
N LEU A 219 6.35 2.15 -12.71
CA LEU A 219 5.44 3.06 -13.44
C LEU A 219 4.10 3.23 -12.74
N LEU A 220 3.63 2.22 -12.00
CA LEU A 220 2.34 2.27 -11.31
C LEU A 220 2.29 3.40 -10.27
N PRO A 221 3.18 3.47 -9.26
CA PRO A 221 3.16 4.56 -8.29
C PRO A 221 3.43 5.92 -8.93
N ILE A 222 4.31 6.02 -9.95
CA ILE A 222 4.54 7.27 -10.69
C ILE A 222 3.24 7.74 -11.34
N GLY A 223 2.55 6.86 -12.06
CA GLY A 223 1.30 7.19 -12.73
C GLY A 223 0.24 7.71 -11.76
N THR A 224 0.16 7.15 -10.56
CA THR A 224 -0.83 7.55 -9.55
C THR A 224 -0.64 8.99 -9.06
N ILE A 225 0.57 9.54 -9.08
CA ILE A 225 0.83 10.93 -8.69
C ILE A 225 0.02 11.90 -9.56
N PHE A 226 -0.06 11.63 -10.85
CA PHE A 226 -0.75 12.50 -11.82
C PHE A 226 -2.21 12.09 -12.04
N LEU A 227 -2.47 10.79 -12.15
CA LEU A 227 -3.79 10.26 -12.50
C LEU A 227 -4.79 10.35 -11.35
N THR A 228 -4.36 10.22 -10.09
CA THR A 228 -5.28 10.28 -8.95
C THR A 228 -5.94 11.65 -8.81
N PRO A 229 -5.24 12.80 -8.86
CA PRO A 229 -5.87 14.12 -8.88
C PRO A 229 -6.76 14.34 -10.10
N LEU A 230 -6.33 13.84 -11.29
CA LEU A 230 -7.11 13.95 -12.51
C LEU A 230 -8.46 13.24 -12.38
N PHE A 231 -8.47 11.97 -11.91
CA PHE A 231 -9.69 11.21 -11.72
C PHE A 231 -10.53 11.70 -10.53
N GLY A 232 -9.91 12.25 -9.49
CA GLY A 232 -10.61 12.95 -8.42
C GLY A 232 -11.41 14.15 -8.96
N THR A 233 -10.75 15.00 -9.75
CA THR A 233 -11.41 16.14 -10.42
C THR A 233 -12.52 15.68 -11.38
N LEU A 234 -12.30 14.59 -12.11
CA LEU A 234 -13.29 14.00 -12.98
C LEU A 234 -14.52 13.55 -12.17
N TYR A 235 -14.31 12.83 -11.07
CA TYR A 235 -15.39 12.38 -10.19
C TYR A 235 -16.16 13.58 -9.59
N ASP A 236 -15.47 14.61 -9.13
CA ASP A 236 -16.10 15.80 -8.56
C ASP A 236 -17.04 16.49 -9.55
N ARG A 237 -16.68 16.50 -10.85
CA ARG A 237 -17.45 17.18 -11.91
C ARG A 237 -18.58 16.34 -12.51
N ILE A 238 -18.33 15.05 -12.74
CA ILE A 238 -19.31 14.16 -13.43
C ILE A 238 -20.05 13.26 -12.46
N GLY A 239 -19.57 13.05 -11.25
CA GLY A 239 -20.07 12.03 -10.34
C GLY A 239 -19.81 10.61 -10.85
N LYS A 240 -20.85 9.77 -10.85
CA LYS A 240 -20.82 8.37 -11.31
C LYS A 240 -19.82 7.49 -10.56
N GLY A 241 -19.60 7.75 -9.26
CA GLY A 241 -18.57 7.08 -8.45
C GLY A 241 -18.67 5.55 -8.49
N ALA A 242 -19.85 4.98 -8.26
CA ALA A 242 -20.00 3.53 -8.35
C ALA A 242 -19.74 2.99 -9.77
N THR A 243 -20.03 3.77 -10.82
CA THR A 243 -19.71 3.38 -12.20
C THR A 243 -18.19 3.41 -12.45
N LEU A 244 -17.47 4.40 -11.93
CA LEU A 244 -16.01 4.47 -12.03
C LEU A 244 -15.35 3.29 -11.31
N MET A 245 -15.87 2.88 -10.14
CA MET A 245 -15.41 1.69 -9.42
C MET A 245 -15.62 0.41 -10.24
N ILE A 246 -16.76 0.27 -10.93
CA ILE A 246 -17.05 -0.86 -11.84
C ILE A 246 -16.05 -0.89 -12.99
N ILE A 247 -15.81 0.25 -13.66
CA ILE A 247 -14.84 0.34 -14.76
C ILE A 247 -13.44 -0.09 -14.28
N GLY A 248 -12.99 0.42 -13.13
CA GLY A 248 -11.68 0.04 -12.58
C GLY A 248 -11.59 -1.45 -12.21
N ALA A 249 -12.68 -2.06 -11.70
CA ALA A 249 -12.71 -3.50 -11.43
C ALA A 249 -12.64 -4.33 -12.73
N VAL A 250 -13.33 -3.92 -13.80
CA VAL A 250 -13.24 -4.56 -15.12
C VAL A 250 -11.80 -4.46 -15.69
N MET A 251 -11.18 -3.28 -15.58
CA MET A 251 -9.78 -3.10 -15.99
C MET A 251 -8.85 -4.02 -15.21
N LEU A 252 -9.04 -4.13 -13.89
CA LEU A 252 -8.26 -5.01 -13.01
C LEU A 252 -8.36 -6.48 -13.44
N ILE A 253 -9.57 -6.96 -13.77
CA ILE A 253 -9.78 -8.32 -14.31
C ILE A 253 -9.00 -8.47 -15.62
N GLY A 254 -9.15 -7.54 -16.54
CA GLY A 254 -8.46 -7.57 -17.83
C GLY A 254 -6.94 -7.63 -17.67
N VAL A 255 -6.37 -6.78 -16.84
CA VAL A 255 -4.93 -6.74 -16.56
C VAL A 255 -4.41 -8.08 -16.04
N HIS A 256 -5.00 -8.62 -14.98
CA HIS A 256 -4.52 -9.88 -14.41
C HIS A 256 -4.80 -11.08 -15.30
N THR A 257 -5.88 -11.06 -16.07
CA THR A 257 -6.12 -12.10 -17.11
C THR A 257 -5.05 -12.06 -18.19
N LEU A 258 -4.69 -10.87 -18.69
CA LEU A 258 -3.61 -10.73 -19.67
C LEU A 258 -2.25 -11.15 -19.10
N PHE A 259 -1.98 -10.86 -17.83
CA PHE A 259 -0.80 -11.37 -17.15
C PHE A 259 -0.84 -12.89 -16.92
N ALA A 260 -2.01 -13.52 -16.79
CA ALA A 260 -2.14 -14.97 -16.68
C ALA A 260 -1.92 -15.69 -18.01
N LEU A 261 -2.41 -15.13 -19.13
CA LEU A 261 -2.35 -15.77 -20.44
C LEU A 261 -0.90 -15.85 -20.99
N PRO A 262 -0.51 -16.96 -21.64
CA PRO A 262 0.81 -17.12 -22.25
C PRO A 262 0.89 -16.44 -23.64
N ILE A 263 0.48 -15.18 -23.72
CA ILE A 263 0.47 -14.38 -24.94
C ILE A 263 1.44 -13.22 -24.85
N LEU A 264 2.13 -12.91 -25.95
CA LEU A 264 3.01 -11.74 -26.08
C LEU A 264 3.94 -11.55 -24.86
N ASN A 265 4.75 -12.57 -24.55
CA ASN A 265 5.71 -12.54 -23.45
C ASN A 265 6.89 -11.59 -23.76
N VAL A 266 6.58 -10.32 -23.99
CA VAL A 266 7.54 -9.27 -24.34
C VAL A 266 7.38 -8.08 -23.38
N TRP A 267 8.49 -7.46 -23.02
CA TRP A 267 8.54 -6.41 -21.99
C TRP A 267 7.64 -5.19 -22.28
N TRP A 268 7.53 -4.76 -23.54
CA TRP A 268 6.68 -3.62 -23.90
C TRP A 268 5.18 -3.91 -23.67
N PHE A 269 4.74 -5.15 -23.89
CA PHE A 269 3.37 -5.57 -23.62
C PHE A 269 3.08 -5.56 -22.11
N ALA A 270 4.01 -6.07 -21.29
CA ALA A 270 3.93 -5.97 -19.84
C ALA A 270 3.85 -4.50 -19.37
N THR A 271 4.61 -3.61 -20.00
CA THR A 271 4.59 -2.18 -19.72
C THR A 271 3.22 -1.56 -20.00
N VAL A 272 2.60 -1.87 -21.15
CA VAL A 272 1.25 -1.40 -21.47
C VAL A 272 0.22 -1.89 -20.44
N ILE A 273 0.26 -3.18 -20.10
CA ILE A 273 -0.63 -3.75 -19.09
C ILE A 273 -0.43 -3.07 -17.74
N MET A 274 0.82 -2.79 -17.35
CA MET A 274 1.14 -2.11 -16.09
C MET A 274 0.60 -0.67 -16.06
N ILE A 275 0.66 0.05 -17.19
CA ILE A 275 0.05 1.40 -17.32
C ILE A 275 -1.46 1.31 -17.13
N VAL A 276 -2.12 0.32 -17.76
CA VAL A 276 -3.58 0.09 -17.58
C VAL A 276 -3.91 -0.23 -16.11
N LEU A 277 -3.07 -1.00 -15.42
CA LEU A 277 -3.22 -1.24 -13.99
C LEU A 277 -3.10 0.06 -13.17
N GLY A 278 -2.14 0.92 -13.52
CA GLY A 278 -1.97 2.23 -12.90
C GLY A 278 -3.19 3.14 -13.08
N ILE A 279 -3.81 3.11 -14.26
CA ILE A 279 -5.07 3.84 -14.53
C ILE A 279 -6.20 3.29 -13.63
N ALA A 280 -6.39 1.97 -13.58
CA ALA A 280 -7.39 1.33 -12.73
C ALA A 280 -7.17 1.67 -11.24
N PHE A 281 -5.90 1.61 -10.80
CA PHE A 281 -5.50 1.88 -9.42
C PHE A 281 -5.65 3.36 -9.03
N SER A 282 -5.62 4.28 -9.97
CA SER A 282 -5.91 5.69 -9.72
C SER A 282 -7.41 5.98 -9.74
N LEU A 283 -8.15 5.32 -10.64
CA LEU A 283 -9.57 5.54 -10.87
C LEU A 283 -10.44 5.11 -9.67
N VAL A 284 -10.23 3.88 -9.15
CA VAL A 284 -11.06 3.32 -8.09
C VAL A 284 -10.92 4.09 -6.77
N PRO A 285 -9.72 4.34 -6.22
CA PRO A 285 -9.58 5.10 -4.98
C PRO A 285 -10.11 6.52 -5.09
N SER A 286 -9.94 7.18 -6.24
CA SER A 286 -10.45 8.54 -6.47
C SER A 286 -11.97 8.64 -6.39
N ALA A 287 -12.70 7.56 -6.64
CA ALA A 287 -14.14 7.50 -6.49
C ALA A 287 -14.58 6.88 -5.15
N MET A 288 -13.84 5.88 -4.65
CA MET A 288 -14.20 5.10 -3.48
C MET A 288 -14.08 5.89 -2.17
N TRP A 289 -12.93 6.54 -1.95
CA TRP A 289 -12.71 7.27 -0.71
C TRP A 289 -13.66 8.45 -0.52
N PRO A 290 -13.94 9.30 -1.53
CA PRO A 290 -14.95 10.34 -1.41
C PRO A 290 -16.38 9.82 -1.33
N SER A 291 -16.63 8.55 -1.61
CA SER A 291 -17.96 7.94 -1.46
C SER A 291 -18.28 7.57 0.00
N VAL A 292 -17.28 7.40 0.87
CA VAL A 292 -17.49 7.07 2.30
C VAL A 292 -18.31 8.12 3.02
N PRO A 293 -18.03 9.46 2.90
CA PRO A 293 -18.83 10.51 3.53
C PRO A 293 -20.29 10.59 3.04
N LYS A 294 -20.59 10.03 1.87
CA LYS A 294 -21.97 9.95 1.36
C LYS A 294 -22.79 8.84 2.03
N ILE A 295 -22.13 7.85 2.63
CA ILE A 295 -22.76 6.68 3.28
C ILE A 295 -22.76 6.81 4.81
N ILE A 296 -21.70 7.38 5.37
CA ILE A 296 -21.48 7.49 6.82
C ILE A 296 -21.52 8.96 7.23
N PRO A 297 -22.24 9.31 8.32
CA PRO A 297 -22.27 10.65 8.83
C PRO A 297 -20.87 11.20 9.19
N GLU A 298 -20.66 12.51 8.98
CA GLU A 298 -19.38 13.18 9.13
C GLU A 298 -18.72 12.93 10.50
N LYS A 299 -19.50 12.96 11.59
CA LYS A 299 -19.02 12.72 12.96
C LYS A 299 -18.39 11.33 13.16
N GLN A 300 -18.68 10.36 12.29
CA GLN A 300 -18.25 8.96 12.40
C GLN A 300 -17.19 8.58 11.34
N LEU A 301 -16.80 9.52 10.48
CA LEU A 301 -15.88 9.24 9.36
C LEU A 301 -14.53 8.70 9.79
N GLY A 302 -13.95 9.26 10.84
CA GLY A 302 -12.66 8.79 11.37
C GLY A 302 -12.69 7.31 11.77
N THR A 303 -13.75 6.90 12.47
CA THR A 303 -13.96 5.49 12.86
C THR A 303 -14.26 4.62 11.64
N ALA A 304 -15.03 5.12 10.67
CA ALA A 304 -15.31 4.37 9.44
C ALA A 304 -14.05 4.11 8.61
N TYR A 305 -13.22 5.13 8.41
CA TYR A 305 -11.94 4.96 7.73
C TYR A 305 -11.01 3.99 8.45
N ALA A 306 -10.90 4.08 9.77
CA ALA A 306 -10.10 3.15 10.57
C ALA A 306 -10.56 1.70 10.41
N LEU A 307 -11.88 1.45 10.40
CA LEU A 307 -12.43 0.12 10.18
C LEU A 307 -12.21 -0.38 8.75
N ILE A 308 -12.31 0.49 7.72
CA ILE A 308 -12.00 0.12 6.34
C ILE A 308 -10.52 -0.27 6.22
N PHE A 309 -9.60 0.50 6.79
CA PHE A 309 -8.17 0.16 6.79
C PHE A 309 -7.89 -1.13 7.56
N TRP A 310 -8.59 -1.37 8.67
CA TRP A 310 -8.45 -2.62 9.41
C TRP A 310 -8.86 -3.83 8.56
N VAL A 311 -10.01 -3.78 7.89
CA VAL A 311 -10.46 -4.83 6.95
C VAL A 311 -9.50 -4.98 5.78
N GLN A 312 -9.03 -3.88 5.21
CA GLN A 312 -8.05 -3.87 4.11
C GLN A 312 -6.76 -4.59 4.50
N ASN A 313 -6.23 -4.35 5.69
CA ASN A 313 -4.98 -4.93 6.16
C ASN A 313 -5.05 -6.46 6.32
N TRP A 314 -6.21 -7.04 6.60
CA TRP A 314 -6.39 -8.50 6.55
C TRP A 314 -6.13 -9.07 5.15
N GLY A 315 -6.60 -8.40 4.11
CA GLY A 315 -6.31 -8.77 2.72
C GLY A 315 -4.84 -8.59 2.36
N LEU A 316 -4.25 -7.45 2.75
CA LEU A 316 -2.83 -7.15 2.50
C LEU A 316 -1.87 -8.09 3.24
N MET A 317 -2.30 -8.71 4.34
CA MET A 317 -1.58 -9.76 5.05
C MET A 317 -1.79 -11.13 4.41
N GLY A 318 -3.06 -11.53 4.21
CA GLY A 318 -3.42 -12.89 3.81
C GLY A 318 -3.08 -13.20 2.34
N VAL A 319 -3.28 -12.25 1.45
CA VAL A 319 -3.08 -12.51 0.00
C VAL A 319 -1.61 -12.73 -0.38
N PRO A 320 -0.62 -11.98 0.11
CA PRO A 320 0.79 -12.32 -0.14
C PRO A 320 1.17 -13.71 0.39
N LEU A 321 0.65 -14.11 1.56
CA LEU A 321 0.88 -15.45 2.10
C LEU A 321 0.26 -16.53 1.18
N LEU A 322 -0.97 -16.30 0.72
CA LEU A 322 -1.63 -17.20 -0.23
C LEU A 322 -0.83 -17.34 -1.53
N ILE A 323 -0.41 -16.23 -2.12
CA ILE A 323 0.36 -16.23 -3.37
C ILE A 323 1.72 -16.91 -3.18
N GLY A 324 2.43 -16.62 -2.09
CA GLY A 324 3.70 -17.28 -1.76
C GLY A 324 3.54 -18.79 -1.58
N TRP A 325 2.47 -19.23 -0.90
CA TRP A 325 2.15 -20.64 -0.77
C TRP A 325 1.83 -21.29 -2.12
N VAL A 326 1.01 -20.65 -2.95
CA VAL A 326 0.66 -21.13 -4.31
C VAL A 326 1.92 -21.26 -5.17
N LEU A 327 2.78 -20.25 -5.19
CA LEU A 327 4.04 -20.28 -5.94
C LEU A 327 4.91 -21.46 -5.50
N ASN A 328 5.11 -21.64 -4.20
CA ASN A 328 5.97 -22.70 -3.68
C ASN A 328 5.39 -24.11 -3.81
N THR A 329 4.07 -24.26 -3.87
CA THR A 329 3.42 -25.57 -3.90
C THR A 329 3.09 -26.05 -5.32
N TYR A 330 2.60 -25.14 -6.17
CA TYR A 330 2.00 -25.49 -7.45
C TYR A 330 2.71 -24.92 -8.68
N CYS A 331 3.57 -23.90 -8.49
CA CYS A 331 4.08 -23.09 -9.60
C CYS A 331 5.59 -23.18 -9.77
N LYS A 332 6.27 -24.12 -9.10
CA LYS A 332 7.72 -24.32 -9.26
C LYS A 332 8.04 -24.87 -10.64
N GLY A 333 8.89 -24.16 -11.36
CA GLY A 333 9.51 -24.61 -12.60
C GLY A 333 10.87 -25.29 -12.37
N PRO A 334 11.65 -25.52 -13.40
CA PRO A 334 13.02 -26.06 -13.29
C PRO A 334 13.93 -25.06 -12.58
N VAL A 335 15.01 -25.56 -11.99
CA VAL A 335 16.11 -24.74 -11.49
C VAL A 335 16.99 -24.36 -12.67
N VAL A 336 17.19 -23.06 -12.93
CA VAL A 336 18.01 -22.52 -13.99
C VAL A 336 19.11 -21.68 -13.36
N ASP A 337 20.35 -21.95 -13.67
CA ASP A 337 21.54 -21.26 -13.13
C ASP A 337 21.54 -21.16 -11.57
N GLY A 338 21.09 -22.24 -10.92
CA GLY A 338 21.01 -22.30 -9.45
C GLY A 338 19.80 -21.56 -8.84
N ALA A 339 18.98 -20.86 -9.62
CA ALA A 339 17.79 -20.15 -9.17
C ALA A 339 16.53 -20.95 -9.48
N GLN A 340 15.59 -20.98 -8.52
CA GLN A 340 14.28 -21.58 -8.70
C GLN A 340 13.44 -20.70 -9.61
N THR A 341 12.90 -21.26 -10.71
CA THR A 341 11.93 -20.55 -11.56
C THR A 341 10.50 -20.80 -11.11
N TYR A 342 9.58 -19.89 -11.47
CA TYR A 342 8.17 -19.95 -11.12
C TYR A 342 7.26 -19.63 -12.30
N ASP A 343 6.15 -20.38 -12.43
CA ASP A 343 5.07 -20.06 -13.36
C ASP A 343 4.04 -19.16 -12.67
N TYR A 344 3.87 -17.96 -13.17
CA TYR A 344 2.96 -16.96 -12.62
C TYR A 344 1.52 -17.05 -13.11
N THR A 345 1.18 -18.03 -13.97
CA THR A 345 -0.16 -18.18 -14.55
C THR A 345 -1.23 -18.30 -13.47
N LEU A 346 -1.08 -19.21 -12.51
CA LEU A 346 -2.04 -19.43 -11.44
C LEU A 346 -2.12 -18.25 -10.44
N PRO A 347 -1.02 -17.66 -9.97
CA PRO A 347 -1.06 -16.44 -9.18
C PRO A 347 -1.82 -15.30 -9.86
N MET A 348 -1.61 -15.06 -11.14
CA MET A 348 -2.31 -14.01 -11.88
C MET A 348 -3.80 -14.31 -12.04
N ALA A 349 -4.18 -15.57 -12.24
CA ALA A 349 -5.58 -15.99 -12.25
C ALA A 349 -6.26 -15.75 -10.89
N ILE A 350 -5.56 -15.97 -9.78
CA ILE A 350 -6.07 -15.67 -8.44
C ILE A 350 -6.31 -14.17 -8.29
N PHE A 351 -5.38 -13.31 -8.73
CA PHE A 351 -5.59 -11.86 -8.72
C PHE A 351 -6.77 -11.43 -9.62
N ALA A 352 -6.97 -12.08 -10.77
CA ALA A 352 -8.15 -11.84 -11.61
C ALA A 352 -9.45 -12.22 -10.87
N CYS A 353 -9.47 -13.30 -10.09
CA CYS A 353 -10.62 -13.67 -9.25
C CYS A 353 -10.94 -12.59 -8.20
N PHE A 354 -9.95 -11.96 -7.56
CA PHE A 354 -10.19 -10.81 -6.68
C PHE A 354 -10.83 -9.65 -7.45
N GLY A 355 -10.42 -9.40 -8.70
CA GLY A 355 -11.05 -8.43 -9.59
C GLY A 355 -12.52 -8.75 -9.87
N VAL A 356 -12.86 -10.02 -10.14
CA VAL A 356 -14.25 -10.47 -10.36
C VAL A 356 -15.09 -10.25 -9.10
N LEU A 357 -14.57 -10.60 -7.93
CA LEU A 357 -15.27 -10.36 -6.66
C LEU A 357 -15.45 -8.86 -6.41
N ALA A 358 -14.44 -8.04 -6.69
CA ALA A 358 -14.54 -6.58 -6.60
C ALA A 358 -15.61 -6.03 -7.54
N LEU A 359 -15.73 -6.54 -8.77
CA LEU A 359 -16.78 -6.17 -9.71
C LEU A 359 -18.17 -6.50 -9.18
N ILE A 360 -18.36 -7.70 -8.63
CA ILE A 360 -19.64 -8.11 -8.04
C ILE A 360 -20.02 -7.15 -6.91
N VAL A 361 -19.11 -6.85 -6.01
CA VAL A 361 -19.34 -5.92 -4.88
C VAL A 361 -19.62 -4.51 -5.37
N ALA A 362 -18.92 -4.02 -6.40
CA ALA A 362 -19.17 -2.70 -7.00
C ALA A 362 -20.58 -2.61 -7.64
N LEU A 363 -21.04 -3.68 -8.30
CA LEU A 363 -22.40 -3.77 -8.82
C LEU A 363 -23.44 -3.78 -7.69
N MET A 364 -23.19 -4.52 -6.61
CA MET A 364 -24.04 -4.52 -5.42
C MET A 364 -24.10 -3.15 -4.76
N LEU A 365 -22.95 -2.44 -4.67
CA LEU A 365 -22.88 -1.09 -4.14
C LEU A 365 -23.71 -0.11 -4.98
N LYS A 366 -23.62 -0.20 -6.31
CA LYS A 366 -24.42 0.62 -7.22
C LYS A 366 -25.93 0.34 -7.07
N ALA A 367 -26.31 -0.93 -6.87
CA ALA A 367 -27.70 -1.31 -6.63
C ALA A 367 -28.21 -0.80 -5.27
N GLU A 368 -27.37 -0.87 -4.22
CA GLU A 368 -27.70 -0.37 -2.88
C GLU A 368 -27.80 1.17 -2.88
N ASP A 369 -26.91 1.87 -3.59
CA ASP A 369 -26.97 3.31 -3.80
C ASP A 369 -28.32 3.73 -4.42
N LYS A 370 -28.75 3.03 -5.48
CA LYS A 370 -30.08 3.28 -6.11
C LYS A 370 -31.24 3.08 -5.14
N LYS A 371 -31.13 2.10 -4.21
CA LYS A 371 -32.17 1.77 -3.23
C LYS A 371 -32.22 2.75 -2.06
N LYS A 372 -31.07 3.20 -1.59
CA LYS A 372 -30.93 4.01 -0.37
C LYS A 372 -30.74 5.49 -0.63
N GLY A 373 -30.40 5.88 -1.88
CA GLY A 373 -30.18 7.28 -2.24
C GLY A 373 -28.93 7.90 -1.61
N TYR A 374 -27.82 7.17 -1.52
CA TYR A 374 -26.56 7.72 -0.99
C TYR A 374 -25.98 8.85 -1.85
N GLY A 375 -26.34 8.90 -3.15
CA GLY A 375 -25.86 9.90 -4.08
C GLY A 375 -24.45 9.57 -4.64
N LEU A 376 -24.05 8.29 -4.69
CA LEU A 376 -22.75 7.89 -5.22
C LEU A 376 -22.60 8.18 -6.73
N GLN A 377 -23.71 8.33 -7.43
CA GLN A 377 -23.73 8.69 -8.85
C GLN A 377 -23.78 10.20 -9.10
N GLU A 378 -23.99 11.01 -8.06
CA GLU A 378 -24.07 12.46 -8.16
C GLU A 378 -22.70 13.11 -8.13
N ALA A 379 -22.55 14.21 -8.90
CA ALA A 379 -21.36 15.05 -8.85
C ALA A 379 -21.25 15.73 -7.47
N ASN A 380 -20.01 15.92 -7.00
CA ASN A 380 -19.78 16.63 -5.75
C ASN A 380 -19.92 18.16 -5.94
N ILE A 381 -19.56 18.66 -7.12
CA ILE A 381 -19.72 20.07 -7.50
C ILE A 381 -21.03 20.18 -8.25
N LYS A 382 -22.04 20.81 -7.63
CA LYS A 382 -23.27 21.20 -8.32
C LYS A 382 -22.94 22.40 -9.22
N LYS A 383 -23.30 22.27 -10.51
CA LYS A 383 -23.23 23.40 -11.46
C LYS A 383 -24.26 24.46 -11.14
#